data_fc1f0a9166ca15b967ece5b82242b97a
#
_entry.id   fc1f0a9166ca15b967ece5b82242b97a
#
_cell.length_a   1.000
_cell.length_b   1.000
_cell.length_c   1.000
_cell.angle_alpha   90.00
_cell.angle_beta   90.00
_cell.angle_gamma   90.00
#
_symmetry.space_group_name_H-M   'P 1'
#
loop_
_entity.id
_entity.type
_entity.pdbx_description
1 polymer ?
#
loop_
_entity_poly.entity_id
_entity_poly.type
_entity_poly.pdbx_seq_one_letter_code
_entity_poly.pdbx_strand_id
1 'polypeptide(L)'
;MDSGLFIQTTIHEGVAARMMEKKGIVSDRCELNRQIKADNALLRELKFLVKKLMDAVKNTIPAIAEAMETVRQKMIIFRYQLLHIGAGKKHFTDTLQAVQPEIKRYEDIVQKLKDKIRERRVLPEEKKTVPVLQVFRHRELAQKIAGLTEDIEELKSEKALLLNQFNCVDDHGMTVVKQRIASMESSLKKLDQQDEKYTAELDAALAQYAELRQRAVDMDTAELEAARQTIRPDKERETGQHIQATYRKDFDSSLLTQSRKEVAGLLEEVAEPVSIREKLRRSVEQADKQCHTNRRAQER
;
A
#
# COMPACT_ATOMS: atom_id res chain seq x y z
N MET A 1 13.92 15.99 18.72
CA MET A 1 13.27 15.81 17.41
C MET A 1 12.22 14.73 17.55
N ASP A 2 10.98 15.13 17.64
CA ASP A 2 9.84 14.24 17.82
C ASP A 2 9.55 13.57 16.47
N SER A 3 10.10 12.37 16.25
CA SER A 3 9.68 11.52 15.14
C SER A 3 8.28 11.03 15.47
N GLY A 4 7.27 11.79 15.03
CA GLY A 4 5.88 11.47 15.21
C GLY A 4 5.57 10.08 14.67
N LEU A 5 5.39 9.12 15.56
CA LEU A 5 4.73 7.88 15.22
C LEU A 5 3.30 8.25 14.88
N PHE A 6 3.01 8.25 13.59
CA PHE A 6 1.62 8.33 13.14
C PHE A 6 0.93 7.02 13.52
N ILE A 7 0.27 7.03 14.69
CA ILE A 7 -0.69 6.00 15.06
C ILE A 7 -1.78 6.06 14.00
N GLN A 8 -2.00 4.96 13.28
CA GLN A 8 -3.09 4.91 12.33
C GLN A 8 -4.42 5.10 13.05
N THR A 9 -5.23 6.04 12.56
CA THR A 9 -6.60 6.19 13.02
C THR A 9 -7.43 5.01 12.52
N THR A 10 -8.16 4.36 13.44
CA THR A 10 -9.11 3.31 13.06
C THR A 10 -10.24 3.91 12.22
N ILE A 11 -10.72 3.15 11.25
CA ILE A 11 -11.84 3.55 10.41
C ILE A 11 -13.13 3.41 11.21
N HIS A 12 -14.07 4.35 11.00
CA HIS A 12 -15.39 4.27 11.66
C HIS A 12 -16.09 2.95 11.28
N GLU A 13 -16.35 2.12 12.29
CA GLU A 13 -17.12 0.89 12.16
C GLU A 13 -18.60 1.27 12.19
N GLY A 14 -19.27 1.26 11.03
CA GLY A 14 -20.71 1.49 10.98
C GLY A 14 -21.48 0.42 11.77
N VAL A 15 -22.71 0.75 12.19
CA VAL A 15 -23.60 -0.14 12.95
C VAL A 15 -23.78 -1.50 12.25
N ALA A 16 -23.85 -1.50 10.93
CA ALA A 16 -23.97 -2.72 10.10
C ALA A 16 -22.76 -3.65 10.27
N ALA A 17 -21.53 -3.13 10.24
CA ALA A 17 -20.31 -3.92 10.40
C ALA A 17 -20.23 -4.58 11.79
N ARG A 18 -20.60 -3.84 12.85
CA ARG A 18 -20.66 -4.37 14.22
C ARG A 18 -21.75 -5.43 14.41
N MET A 19 -22.91 -5.27 13.73
CA MET A 19 -23.97 -6.30 13.74
C MET A 19 -23.56 -7.57 13.02
N MET A 20 -22.83 -7.48 11.90
CA MET A 20 -22.28 -8.64 11.20
C MET A 20 -21.29 -9.40 12.09
N GLU A 21 -20.42 -8.72 12.80
CA GLU A 21 -19.49 -9.34 13.76
C GLU A 21 -20.17 -10.07 14.90
N LYS A 22 -21.23 -9.47 15.49
CA LYS A 22 -22.05 -10.13 16.53
C LYS A 22 -22.71 -11.43 16.03
N LYS A 23 -22.94 -11.53 14.71
CA LYS A 23 -23.48 -12.74 14.06
C LYS A 23 -22.38 -13.71 13.58
N GLY A 24 -21.11 -13.49 13.92
CA GLY A 24 -19.99 -14.32 13.52
C GLY A 24 -19.55 -14.13 12.06
N ILE A 25 -20.05 -13.10 11.37
CA ILE A 25 -19.67 -12.78 9.98
C ILE A 25 -18.54 -11.75 10.05
N VAL A 26 -17.37 -12.15 9.52
CA VAL A 26 -16.18 -11.26 9.50
C VAL A 26 -16.45 -10.10 8.54
N SER A 27 -16.35 -8.87 9.05
CA SER A 27 -16.44 -7.65 8.26
C SER A 27 -15.03 -7.17 7.92
N ASP A 28 -14.74 -6.93 6.63
CA ASP A 28 -13.44 -6.45 6.14
C ASP A 28 -12.96 -5.18 6.90
N ARG A 29 -13.92 -4.31 7.29
CA ARG A 29 -13.61 -3.08 8.06
C ARG A 29 -13.21 -3.37 9.51
N CYS A 30 -13.86 -4.33 10.14
CA CYS A 30 -13.54 -4.71 11.51
C CYS A 30 -12.22 -5.47 11.57
N GLU A 31 -11.96 -6.32 10.56
CA GLU A 31 -10.69 -7.02 10.42
C GLU A 31 -9.53 -6.05 10.18
N LEU A 32 -9.69 -5.09 9.27
CA LEU A 32 -8.71 -4.04 9.02
C LEU A 32 -8.45 -3.20 10.28
N ASN A 33 -9.48 -2.86 11.06
CA ASN A 33 -9.31 -2.14 12.33
C ASN A 33 -8.59 -2.99 13.39
N ARG A 34 -8.79 -4.31 13.40
CA ARG A 34 -8.02 -5.20 14.29
C ARG A 34 -6.56 -5.23 13.89
N GLN A 35 -6.26 -5.35 12.59
CA GLN A 35 -4.90 -5.28 12.07
C GLN A 35 -4.23 -3.93 12.41
N ILE A 36 -4.91 -2.81 12.16
CA ILE A 36 -4.40 -1.47 12.51
C ILE A 36 -4.12 -1.34 14.02
N LYS A 37 -5.02 -1.86 14.87
CA LYS A 37 -4.82 -1.83 16.32
C LYS A 37 -3.65 -2.70 16.76
N ALA A 38 -3.52 -3.89 16.19
CA ALA A 38 -2.41 -4.80 16.45
C ALA A 38 -1.07 -4.19 16.00
N ASP A 39 -1.01 -3.63 14.80
CA ASP A 39 0.16 -2.95 14.26
C ASP A 39 0.55 -1.73 15.10
N ASN A 40 -0.42 -0.92 15.53
CA ASN A 40 -0.19 0.22 16.40
C ASN A 40 0.32 -0.18 17.79
N ALA A 41 -0.19 -1.28 18.35
CA ALA A 41 0.28 -1.81 19.62
C ALA A 41 1.74 -2.28 19.51
N LEU A 42 2.04 -3.04 18.46
CA LEU A 42 3.39 -3.50 18.16
C LEU A 42 4.37 -2.33 17.97
N LEU A 43 3.99 -1.34 17.15
CA LEU A 43 4.83 -0.16 16.91
C LEU A 43 5.15 0.60 18.21
N ARG A 44 4.18 0.71 19.12
CA ARG A 44 4.41 1.34 20.45
C ARG A 44 5.38 0.52 21.30
N GLU A 45 5.19 -0.78 21.36
CA GLU A 45 6.04 -1.68 22.13
C GLU A 45 7.47 -1.71 21.60
N LEU A 46 7.65 -1.85 20.30
CA LEU A 46 8.96 -1.81 19.65
C LEU A 46 9.65 -0.45 19.86
N LYS A 47 8.93 0.66 19.76
CA LYS A 47 9.48 1.99 20.03
C LYS A 47 9.94 2.14 21.47
N PHE A 48 9.13 1.65 22.42
CA PHE A 48 9.49 1.65 23.82
C PHE A 48 10.75 0.81 24.08
N LEU A 49 10.82 -0.40 23.52
CA LEU A 49 11.97 -1.28 23.63
C LEU A 49 13.23 -0.66 23.01
N VAL A 50 13.12 -0.13 21.79
CA VAL A 50 14.24 0.55 21.12
C VAL A 50 14.71 1.77 21.93
N LYS A 51 13.79 2.59 22.42
CA LYS A 51 14.14 3.75 23.27
C LYS A 51 14.83 3.30 24.55
N LYS A 52 14.26 2.33 25.26
CA LYS A 52 14.86 1.77 26.49
C LYS A 52 16.24 1.16 26.25
N LEU A 53 16.40 0.45 25.14
CA LEU A 53 17.67 -0.11 24.72
C LEU A 53 18.68 0.98 24.35
N MET A 54 18.27 2.00 23.61
CA MET A 54 19.13 3.15 23.27
C MET A 54 19.60 3.93 24.51
N ASP A 55 18.71 4.09 25.51
CA ASP A 55 19.06 4.72 26.79
C ASP A 55 20.02 3.84 27.64
N ALA A 56 19.90 2.51 27.54
CA ALA A 56 20.77 1.55 28.21
C ALA A 56 22.14 1.33 27.52
N VAL A 57 22.21 1.65 26.22
CA VAL A 57 23.37 1.42 25.32
C VAL A 57 24.52 2.42 25.56
N LYS A 58 24.79 2.86 26.75
CA LYS A 58 26.03 3.60 27.03
C LYS A 58 27.20 2.63 27.17
N ASN A 59 27.72 2.13 26.06
CA ASN A 59 29.03 1.53 25.90
C ASN A 59 29.23 0.02 26.26
N THR A 60 28.22 -0.84 26.16
CA THR A 60 28.42 -2.28 26.31
C THR A 60 28.13 -3.04 25.00
N ILE A 61 29.05 -3.95 24.61
CA ILE A 61 28.88 -4.79 23.40
C ILE A 61 27.58 -5.56 23.41
N PRO A 62 27.14 -6.24 24.50
CA PRO A 62 25.87 -6.94 24.53
C PRO A 62 24.66 -6.03 24.29
N ALA A 63 24.66 -4.82 24.85
CA ALA A 63 23.57 -3.88 24.70
C ALA A 63 23.47 -3.32 23.26
N ILE A 64 24.61 -3.06 22.61
CA ILE A 64 24.60 -2.65 21.19
C ILE A 64 24.19 -3.81 20.30
N ALA A 65 24.65 -5.03 20.55
CA ALA A 65 24.26 -6.24 19.85
C ALA A 65 22.74 -6.44 19.90
N GLU A 66 22.12 -6.31 21.08
CA GLU A 66 20.68 -6.43 21.29
C GLU A 66 19.92 -5.31 20.56
N ALA A 67 20.39 -4.06 20.63
CA ALA A 67 19.80 -2.95 19.91
C ALA A 67 19.83 -3.16 18.39
N MET A 68 20.96 -3.60 17.84
CA MET A 68 21.11 -3.90 16.41
C MET A 68 20.15 -5.02 15.95
N GLU A 69 20.07 -6.12 16.70
CA GLU A 69 19.16 -7.22 16.36
C GLU A 69 17.67 -6.78 16.52
N THR A 70 17.35 -5.96 17.52
CA THR A 70 16.00 -5.41 17.68
C THR A 70 15.61 -4.52 16.50
N VAL A 71 16.50 -3.64 16.04
CA VAL A 71 16.25 -2.79 14.86
C VAL A 71 16.14 -3.65 13.60
N ARG A 72 16.99 -4.68 13.45
CA ARG A 72 16.90 -5.64 12.34
C ARG A 72 15.53 -6.33 12.31
N GLN A 73 15.03 -6.80 13.46
CA GLN A 73 13.71 -7.43 13.53
C GLN A 73 12.58 -6.45 13.20
N LYS A 74 12.69 -5.20 13.62
CA LYS A 74 11.77 -4.12 13.23
C LYS A 74 11.74 -3.94 11.72
N MET A 75 12.89 -3.93 11.05
CA MET A 75 12.97 -3.85 9.60
C MET A 75 12.31 -5.05 8.91
N ILE A 76 12.47 -6.27 9.45
CA ILE A 76 11.82 -7.49 8.92
C ILE A 76 10.30 -7.35 8.98
N ILE A 77 9.75 -6.80 10.08
CA ILE A 77 8.32 -6.58 10.21
C ILE A 77 7.84 -5.57 9.17
N PHE A 78 8.49 -4.42 9.01
CA PHE A 78 8.10 -3.43 8.02
C PHE A 78 8.21 -3.98 6.59
N ARG A 79 9.25 -4.73 6.30
CA ARG A 79 9.41 -5.35 4.98
C ARG A 79 8.32 -6.37 4.70
N TYR A 80 7.94 -7.18 5.69
CA TYR A 80 6.81 -8.10 5.58
C TYR A 80 5.50 -7.34 5.28
N GLN A 81 5.24 -6.24 5.99
CA GLN A 81 4.08 -5.40 5.77
C GLN A 81 4.06 -4.83 4.35
N LEU A 82 5.18 -4.31 3.87
CA LEU A 82 5.29 -3.79 2.49
C LEU A 82 5.03 -4.86 1.43
N LEU A 83 5.57 -6.06 1.59
CA LEU A 83 5.33 -7.18 0.68
C LEU A 83 3.86 -7.61 0.68
N HIS A 84 3.24 -7.67 1.86
CA HIS A 84 1.82 -8.00 2.01
C HIS A 84 0.92 -6.93 1.38
N ILE A 85 1.22 -5.65 1.60
CA ILE A 85 0.53 -4.52 0.96
C ILE A 85 0.68 -4.61 -0.57
N GLY A 86 1.90 -4.88 -1.07
CA GLY A 86 2.16 -5.01 -2.50
C GLY A 86 1.32 -6.11 -3.15
N ALA A 87 1.16 -7.25 -2.49
CA ALA A 87 0.29 -8.33 -2.95
C ALA A 87 -1.19 -7.91 -2.99
N GLY A 88 -1.66 -7.21 -1.94
CA GLY A 88 -3.02 -6.65 -1.88
C GLY A 88 -3.28 -5.59 -2.96
N LYS A 89 -2.33 -4.67 -3.17
CA LYS A 89 -2.41 -3.65 -4.24
C LYS A 89 -2.52 -4.29 -5.61
N LYS A 90 -1.69 -5.29 -5.89
CA LYS A 90 -1.73 -6.03 -7.16
C LYS A 90 -3.10 -6.66 -7.38
N HIS A 91 -3.64 -7.36 -6.38
CA HIS A 91 -4.96 -8.00 -6.49
C HIS A 91 -6.08 -6.99 -6.81
N PHE A 92 -6.12 -5.84 -6.11
CA PHE A 92 -7.12 -4.80 -6.39
C PHE A 92 -6.91 -4.18 -7.76
N THR A 93 -5.68 -3.89 -8.16
CA THR A 93 -5.36 -3.31 -9.47
C THR A 93 -5.77 -4.25 -10.60
N ASP A 94 -5.42 -5.53 -10.52
CA ASP A 94 -5.77 -6.52 -11.54
C ASP A 94 -7.31 -6.65 -11.66
N THR A 95 -8.02 -6.66 -10.52
CA THR A 95 -9.48 -6.71 -10.50
C THR A 95 -10.12 -5.47 -11.13
N LEU A 96 -9.64 -4.27 -10.77
CA LEU A 96 -10.14 -3.00 -11.31
C LEU A 96 -9.87 -2.90 -12.82
N GLN A 97 -8.68 -3.28 -13.28
CA GLN A 97 -8.33 -3.27 -14.70
C GLN A 97 -9.23 -4.21 -15.53
N ALA A 98 -9.61 -5.35 -14.97
CA ALA A 98 -10.50 -6.29 -15.64
C ALA A 98 -11.95 -5.78 -15.73
N VAL A 99 -12.42 -5.04 -14.72
CA VAL A 99 -13.83 -4.69 -14.56
C VAL A 99 -14.18 -3.29 -15.09
N GLN A 100 -13.27 -2.32 -14.97
CA GLN A 100 -13.51 -0.93 -15.37
C GLN A 100 -13.94 -0.76 -16.85
N PRO A 101 -13.32 -1.44 -17.84
CA PRO A 101 -13.74 -1.31 -19.25
C PRO A 101 -15.18 -1.72 -19.47
N GLU A 102 -15.63 -2.81 -18.84
CA GLU A 102 -16.98 -3.33 -19.01
C GLU A 102 -18.02 -2.41 -18.34
N ILE A 103 -17.68 -1.80 -17.21
CA ILE A 103 -18.55 -0.80 -16.59
C ILE A 103 -18.69 0.44 -17.44
N LYS A 104 -17.58 0.93 -18.00
CA LYS A 104 -17.63 2.06 -18.93
C LYS A 104 -18.49 1.75 -20.15
N ARG A 105 -18.32 0.55 -20.71
CA ARG A 105 -19.17 0.09 -21.81
C ARG A 105 -20.66 0.08 -21.43
N TYR A 106 -20.98 -0.42 -20.23
CA TYR A 106 -22.36 -0.37 -19.72
C TYR A 106 -22.89 1.07 -19.61
N GLU A 107 -22.11 2.00 -19.08
CA GLU A 107 -22.48 3.41 -18.95
C GLU A 107 -22.74 4.05 -20.32
N ASP A 108 -21.87 3.78 -21.28
CA ASP A 108 -22.01 4.27 -22.66
C ASP A 108 -23.29 3.73 -23.32
N ILE A 109 -23.61 2.44 -23.11
CA ILE A 109 -24.85 1.83 -23.62
C ILE A 109 -26.08 2.47 -22.96
N VAL A 110 -26.06 2.65 -21.64
CA VAL A 110 -27.16 3.29 -20.91
C VAL A 110 -27.37 4.72 -21.38
N GLN A 111 -26.31 5.47 -21.65
CA GLN A 111 -26.41 6.83 -22.16
C GLN A 111 -26.96 6.85 -23.58
N LYS A 112 -26.44 6.04 -24.50
CA LYS A 112 -26.92 5.90 -25.86
C LYS A 112 -28.41 5.52 -25.89
N LEU A 113 -28.82 4.59 -25.02
CA LEU A 113 -30.20 4.14 -24.91
C LEU A 113 -31.12 5.27 -24.47
N LYS A 114 -30.71 6.09 -23.49
CA LYS A 114 -31.46 7.28 -23.05
C LYS A 114 -31.63 8.29 -24.19
N ASP A 115 -30.57 8.55 -24.95
CA ASP A 115 -30.57 9.52 -26.02
C ASP A 115 -31.44 9.05 -27.18
N LYS A 116 -31.36 7.78 -27.60
CA LYS A 116 -32.22 7.21 -28.64
C LYS A 116 -33.69 7.14 -28.22
N ILE A 117 -33.98 6.81 -26.97
CA ILE A 117 -35.36 6.86 -26.45
C ILE A 117 -35.91 8.29 -26.48
N ARG A 118 -35.11 9.30 -26.12
CA ARG A 118 -35.49 10.72 -26.18
C ARG A 118 -35.79 11.13 -27.62
N GLU A 119 -34.87 10.81 -28.56
CA GLU A 119 -35.06 11.11 -29.99
C GLU A 119 -36.34 10.44 -30.54
N ARG A 120 -36.53 9.14 -30.27
CA ARG A 120 -37.73 8.43 -30.70
C ARG A 120 -39.01 9.04 -30.14
N ARG A 121 -39.00 9.62 -28.92
CA ARG A 121 -40.20 10.23 -28.30
C ARG A 121 -40.66 11.51 -28.99
N VAL A 122 -39.75 12.26 -29.61
CA VAL A 122 -40.03 13.53 -30.28
C VAL A 122 -40.64 13.28 -31.69
N LEU A 123 -40.15 12.28 -32.42
CA LEU A 123 -40.53 12.02 -33.81
C LEU A 123 -42.03 11.77 -34.06
N PRO A 124 -42.78 11.07 -33.20
CA PRO A 124 -44.23 10.91 -33.37
C PRO A 124 -45.01 12.23 -33.28
N GLU A 125 -44.56 13.16 -32.44
CA GLU A 125 -45.19 14.49 -32.35
C GLU A 125 -44.87 15.33 -33.60
N GLU A 126 -43.63 15.28 -34.08
CA GLU A 126 -43.30 15.89 -35.39
C GLU A 126 -44.12 15.30 -36.53
N LYS A 127 -44.31 13.98 -36.55
CA LYS A 127 -45.13 13.31 -37.58
C LYS A 127 -46.59 13.78 -37.57
N LYS A 128 -47.15 14.13 -36.41
CA LYS A 128 -48.52 14.69 -36.32
C LYS A 128 -48.62 16.12 -36.86
N THR A 129 -47.55 16.90 -36.81
CA THR A 129 -47.52 18.29 -37.27
C THR A 129 -47.28 18.41 -38.78
N VAL A 130 -46.81 17.34 -39.44
CA VAL A 130 -46.58 17.32 -40.90
C VAL A 130 -47.91 17.23 -41.66
N PRO A 131 -48.15 18.08 -42.65
CA PRO A 131 -49.38 18.03 -43.50
C PRO A 131 -49.55 16.68 -44.22
N VAL A 132 -50.77 16.13 -44.26
CA VAL A 132 -51.05 14.79 -44.80
C VAL A 132 -50.58 14.65 -46.26
N LEU A 133 -50.51 15.75 -47.01
CA LEU A 133 -50.09 15.78 -48.43
C LEU A 133 -48.58 15.52 -48.60
N GLN A 134 -47.74 15.59 -47.51
CA GLN A 134 -46.30 15.33 -47.56
C GLN A 134 -46.00 13.85 -47.32
N VAL A 135 -46.45 12.97 -48.20
CA VAL A 135 -46.34 11.52 -48.08
C VAL A 135 -44.85 11.05 -47.91
N PHE A 136 -43.94 11.66 -48.65
CA PHE A 136 -42.49 11.33 -48.52
C PHE A 136 -41.94 11.63 -47.13
N ARG A 137 -42.30 12.75 -46.54
CA ARG A 137 -41.89 13.14 -45.19
C ARG A 137 -42.47 12.20 -44.13
N HIS A 138 -43.73 11.80 -44.28
CA HIS A 138 -44.35 10.80 -43.41
C HIS A 138 -43.65 9.44 -43.49
N ARG A 139 -43.22 9.02 -44.68
CA ARG A 139 -42.49 7.77 -44.89
C ARG A 139 -41.08 7.84 -44.28
N GLU A 140 -40.35 8.94 -44.47
CA GLU A 140 -39.04 9.18 -43.89
C GLU A 140 -39.10 9.15 -42.37
N LEU A 141 -40.05 9.84 -41.73
CA LEU A 141 -40.23 9.81 -40.28
C LEU A 141 -40.61 8.41 -39.76
N ALA A 142 -41.43 7.67 -40.51
CA ALA A 142 -41.77 6.29 -40.16
C ALA A 142 -40.53 5.37 -40.22
N GLN A 143 -39.69 5.52 -41.23
CA GLN A 143 -38.44 4.77 -41.34
C GLN A 143 -37.45 5.11 -40.19
N LYS A 144 -37.31 6.40 -39.86
CA LYS A 144 -36.52 6.84 -38.72
C LYS A 144 -37.01 6.24 -37.39
N ILE A 145 -38.32 6.23 -37.16
CA ILE A 145 -38.93 5.64 -35.96
C ILE A 145 -38.65 4.14 -35.90
N ALA A 146 -38.76 3.44 -37.05
CA ALA A 146 -38.47 2.01 -37.14
C ALA A 146 -37.00 1.73 -36.84
N GLY A 147 -36.05 2.42 -37.48
CA GLY A 147 -34.63 2.26 -37.24
C GLY A 147 -34.23 2.56 -35.80
N LEU A 148 -34.76 3.65 -35.20
CA LEU A 148 -34.51 3.93 -33.79
C LEU A 148 -35.10 2.85 -32.86
N THR A 149 -36.17 2.19 -33.25
CA THR A 149 -36.76 1.10 -32.47
C THR A 149 -35.87 -0.13 -32.50
N GLU A 150 -35.32 -0.50 -33.67
CA GLU A 150 -34.32 -1.58 -33.80
C GLU A 150 -33.09 -1.28 -33.00
N ASP A 151 -32.49 -0.10 -33.12
CA ASP A 151 -31.35 0.34 -32.37
C ASP A 151 -31.56 0.25 -30.83
N ILE A 152 -32.75 0.65 -30.37
CA ILE A 152 -33.11 0.57 -28.94
C ILE A 152 -33.18 -0.89 -28.46
N GLU A 153 -33.77 -1.78 -29.27
CA GLU A 153 -33.85 -3.21 -28.89
C GLU A 153 -32.45 -3.88 -28.90
N GLU A 154 -31.58 -3.51 -29.85
CA GLU A 154 -30.21 -3.95 -29.90
C GLU A 154 -29.44 -3.50 -28.64
N LEU A 155 -29.51 -2.20 -28.30
CA LEU A 155 -28.86 -1.66 -27.09
C LEU A 155 -29.42 -2.27 -25.79
N LYS A 156 -30.73 -2.60 -25.74
CA LYS A 156 -31.29 -3.32 -24.59
C LYS A 156 -30.73 -4.73 -24.46
N SER A 157 -30.56 -5.42 -25.59
CA SER A 157 -29.97 -6.76 -25.63
C SER A 157 -28.49 -6.74 -25.16
N GLU A 158 -27.70 -5.79 -25.67
CA GLU A 158 -26.32 -5.59 -25.20
C GLU A 158 -26.25 -5.26 -23.71
N LYS A 159 -27.13 -4.37 -23.22
CA LYS A 159 -27.25 -4.05 -21.80
C LYS A 159 -27.55 -5.29 -20.97
N ALA A 160 -28.48 -6.14 -21.41
CA ALA A 160 -28.85 -7.38 -20.72
C ALA A 160 -27.68 -8.37 -20.67
N LEU A 161 -26.87 -8.48 -21.72
CA LEU A 161 -25.67 -9.29 -21.73
C LEU A 161 -24.65 -8.83 -20.70
N LEU A 162 -24.40 -7.52 -20.60
CA LEU A 162 -23.50 -6.96 -19.58
C LEU A 162 -24.03 -7.16 -18.17
N LEU A 163 -25.33 -6.98 -17.93
CA LEU A 163 -25.93 -7.28 -16.63
C LEU A 163 -25.73 -8.75 -16.23
N ASN A 164 -25.94 -9.69 -17.16
CA ASN A 164 -25.68 -11.11 -16.91
C ASN A 164 -24.21 -11.39 -16.63
N GLN A 165 -23.29 -10.75 -17.32
CA GLN A 165 -21.85 -10.90 -17.10
C GLN A 165 -21.46 -10.51 -15.66
N PHE A 166 -22.13 -9.51 -15.09
CA PHE A 166 -21.94 -9.09 -13.69
C PHE A 166 -22.86 -9.82 -12.70
N ASN A 167 -23.61 -10.83 -13.14
CA ASN A 167 -24.63 -11.50 -12.33
C ASN A 167 -25.66 -10.54 -11.72
N CYS A 168 -25.99 -9.48 -12.45
CA CYS A 168 -26.97 -8.47 -12.07
C CYS A 168 -28.29 -8.71 -12.80
N VAL A 169 -29.38 -8.56 -12.08
CA VAL A 169 -30.73 -8.70 -12.67
C VAL A 169 -31.18 -7.38 -13.31
N ASP A 170 -30.76 -6.25 -12.73
CA ASP A 170 -31.24 -4.92 -13.11
C ASP A 170 -30.16 -3.82 -12.90
N ASP A 171 -30.53 -2.58 -13.18
CA ASP A 171 -29.69 -1.41 -13.00
C ASP A 171 -29.33 -1.14 -11.53
N HIS A 172 -30.16 -1.61 -10.60
CA HIS A 172 -29.88 -1.51 -9.18
C HIS A 172 -28.70 -2.42 -8.80
N GLY A 173 -28.70 -3.66 -9.30
CA GLY A 173 -27.58 -4.59 -9.15
C GLY A 173 -26.26 -3.97 -9.66
N MET A 174 -26.30 -3.31 -10.84
CA MET A 174 -25.12 -2.62 -11.38
C MET A 174 -24.69 -1.45 -10.49
N THR A 175 -25.60 -0.74 -9.85
CA THR A 175 -25.27 0.32 -8.89
C THR A 175 -24.49 -0.25 -7.69
N VAL A 176 -24.87 -1.42 -7.20
CA VAL A 176 -24.13 -2.13 -6.10
C VAL A 176 -22.73 -2.51 -6.57
N VAL A 177 -22.58 -3.01 -7.81
CA VAL A 177 -21.25 -3.31 -8.39
C VAL A 177 -20.39 -2.06 -8.44
N LYS A 178 -20.91 -0.93 -8.91
CA LYS A 178 -20.18 0.35 -8.93
C LYS A 178 -19.78 0.83 -7.54
N GLN A 179 -20.64 0.69 -6.55
CA GLN A 179 -20.29 1.02 -5.15
C GLN A 179 -19.18 0.13 -4.62
N ARG A 180 -19.19 -1.15 -4.98
CA ARG A 180 -18.11 -2.08 -4.60
C ARG A 180 -16.77 -1.70 -5.22
N ILE A 181 -16.76 -1.28 -6.48
CA ILE A 181 -15.58 -0.77 -7.16
C ILE A 181 -15.05 0.50 -6.51
N ALA A 182 -15.91 1.48 -6.24
CA ALA A 182 -15.52 2.70 -5.53
C ALA A 182 -14.93 2.38 -4.14
N SER A 183 -15.45 1.35 -3.46
CA SER A 183 -14.88 0.86 -2.20
C SER A 183 -13.49 0.24 -2.40
N MET A 184 -13.27 -0.53 -3.48
CA MET A 184 -11.95 -1.09 -3.83
C MET A 184 -10.94 0.02 -4.14
N GLU A 185 -11.32 1.03 -4.93
CA GLU A 185 -10.48 2.19 -5.22
C GLU A 185 -10.11 2.97 -3.93
N SER A 186 -11.07 3.13 -3.03
CA SER A 186 -10.81 3.74 -1.71
C SER A 186 -9.83 2.88 -0.87
N SER A 187 -9.95 1.55 -0.95
CA SER A 187 -9.05 0.64 -0.26
C SER A 187 -7.64 0.70 -0.87
N LEU A 188 -7.53 0.78 -2.18
CA LEU A 188 -6.25 0.94 -2.88
C LEU A 188 -5.51 2.21 -2.42
N LYS A 189 -6.22 3.35 -2.35
CA LYS A 189 -5.64 4.60 -1.83
C LYS A 189 -5.13 4.47 -0.39
N LYS A 190 -5.81 3.70 0.45
CA LYS A 190 -5.35 3.44 1.82
C LYS A 190 -4.10 2.58 1.86
N LEU A 191 -4.04 1.56 0.99
CA LEU A 191 -2.84 0.74 0.84
C LEU A 191 -1.65 1.58 0.34
N ASP A 192 -1.87 2.56 -0.55
CA ASP A 192 -0.83 3.50 -0.98
C ASP A 192 -0.29 4.34 0.19
N GLN A 193 -1.18 4.87 1.03
CA GLN A 193 -0.77 5.61 2.22
C GLN A 193 -0.02 4.75 3.24
N GLN A 194 -0.41 3.47 3.37
CA GLN A 194 0.30 2.53 4.24
C GLN A 194 1.67 2.18 3.70
N ASP A 195 1.79 1.99 2.39
CA ASP A 195 3.05 1.73 1.70
C ASP A 195 4.06 2.85 1.92
N GLU A 196 3.66 4.10 1.68
CA GLU A 196 4.47 5.29 1.95
C GLU A 196 4.93 5.34 3.42
N LYS A 197 4.00 5.08 4.35
CA LYS A 197 4.31 5.09 5.78
C LYS A 197 5.34 4.04 6.16
N TYR A 198 5.12 2.77 5.75
CA TYR A 198 6.03 1.70 6.13
C TYR A 198 7.38 1.79 5.41
N THR A 199 7.42 2.38 4.22
CA THR A 199 8.67 2.73 3.55
C THR A 199 9.45 3.74 4.38
N ALA A 200 8.82 4.82 4.83
CA ALA A 200 9.47 5.81 5.68
C ALA A 200 9.93 5.24 7.04
N GLU A 201 9.15 4.32 7.64
CA GLU A 201 9.53 3.63 8.88
C GLU A 201 10.70 2.65 8.67
N LEU A 202 10.77 1.99 7.51
CA LEU A 202 11.89 1.13 7.13
C LEU A 202 13.18 1.95 6.95
N ASP A 203 13.09 3.08 6.26
CA ASP A 203 14.21 4.01 6.06
C ASP A 203 14.71 4.56 7.39
N ALA A 204 13.80 4.94 8.29
CA ALA A 204 14.15 5.39 9.63
C ALA A 204 14.84 4.29 10.46
N ALA A 205 14.39 3.04 10.34
CA ALA A 205 15.03 1.91 11.01
C ALA A 205 16.42 1.62 10.43
N LEU A 206 16.60 1.77 9.11
CA LEU A 206 17.89 1.62 8.45
C LEU A 206 18.87 2.70 8.93
N ALA A 207 18.44 3.94 9.06
CA ALA A 207 19.23 5.03 9.62
C ALA A 207 19.63 4.74 11.09
N GLN A 208 18.69 4.23 11.90
CA GLN A 208 19.00 3.81 13.28
C GLN A 208 20.05 2.69 13.34
N TYR A 209 19.95 1.71 12.44
CA TYR A 209 20.93 0.65 12.34
C TYR A 209 22.33 1.17 11.96
N ALA A 210 22.39 2.08 10.98
CA ALA A 210 23.64 2.75 10.59
C ALA A 210 24.27 3.53 11.75
N GLU A 211 23.47 4.21 12.56
CA GLU A 211 23.93 4.91 13.76
C GLU A 211 24.50 3.93 14.82
N LEU A 212 23.80 2.81 15.06
CA LEU A 212 24.31 1.77 15.98
C LEU A 212 25.61 1.16 15.46
N ARG A 213 25.70 0.89 14.15
CA ARG A 213 26.91 0.40 13.50
C ARG A 213 28.08 1.39 13.65
N GLN A 214 27.79 2.71 13.51
CA GLN A 214 28.79 3.75 13.74
C GLN A 214 29.26 3.80 15.20
N ARG A 215 28.38 3.57 16.18
CA ARG A 215 28.77 3.49 17.61
C ARG A 215 29.58 2.24 17.92
N ALA A 216 29.37 1.18 17.17
CA ALA A 216 30.07 -0.09 17.35
C ALA A 216 31.45 -0.14 16.66
N VAL A 217 31.80 0.88 15.85
CA VAL A 217 33.00 0.86 14.98
C VAL A 217 34.31 0.65 15.70
N ASP A 218 34.43 1.13 16.96
CA ASP A 218 35.62 1.00 17.79
C ASP A 218 35.56 -0.20 18.78
N MET A 219 34.49 -1.03 18.66
CA MET A 219 34.31 -2.25 19.47
C MET A 219 34.96 -3.45 18.78
N ASP A 220 35.19 -4.52 19.56
CA ASP A 220 35.62 -5.79 18.99
C ASP A 220 34.55 -6.37 18.11
N THR A 221 34.83 -6.44 16.80
CA THR A 221 33.85 -6.90 15.79
C THR A 221 33.53 -8.38 15.96
N ALA A 222 34.46 -9.21 16.39
CA ALA A 222 34.23 -10.64 16.59
C ALA A 222 33.34 -10.87 17.82
N GLU A 223 33.60 -10.16 18.92
CA GLU A 223 32.76 -10.22 20.13
C GLU A 223 31.34 -9.68 19.88
N LEU A 224 31.24 -8.57 19.16
CA LEU A 224 29.92 -7.99 18.76
C LEU A 224 29.11 -8.97 17.92
N GLU A 225 29.73 -9.58 16.90
CA GLU A 225 29.02 -10.52 16.03
C GLU A 225 28.69 -11.82 16.79
N ALA A 226 29.54 -12.33 17.67
CA ALA A 226 29.20 -13.45 18.52
C ALA A 226 28.00 -13.16 19.46
N ALA A 227 27.97 -11.96 20.06
CA ALA A 227 26.84 -11.52 20.87
C ALA A 227 25.53 -11.43 20.03
N ARG A 228 25.59 -10.90 18.81
CA ARG A 228 24.47 -10.82 17.91
C ARG A 228 23.97 -12.21 17.51
N GLN A 229 24.85 -13.13 17.15
CA GLN A 229 24.50 -14.50 16.77
C GLN A 229 23.81 -15.26 17.91
N THR A 230 24.15 -14.98 19.15
CA THR A 230 23.53 -15.58 20.33
C THR A 230 22.06 -15.07 20.49
N ILE A 231 21.82 -13.79 20.26
CA ILE A 231 20.52 -13.15 20.47
C ILE A 231 19.55 -13.36 19.26
N ARG A 232 20.11 -13.43 18.07
CA ARG A 232 19.36 -13.48 16.79
C ARG A 232 18.28 -14.57 16.72
N PRO A 233 18.55 -15.85 17.09
CA PRO A 233 17.54 -16.89 16.94
C PRO A 233 16.29 -16.64 17.79
N ASP A 234 16.44 -16.13 18.99
CA ASP A 234 15.32 -15.83 19.87
C ASP A 234 14.48 -14.66 19.33
N LYS A 235 15.15 -13.60 18.93
CA LYS A 235 14.48 -12.43 18.30
C LYS A 235 13.77 -12.80 17.01
N GLU A 236 14.37 -13.64 16.17
CA GLU A 236 13.73 -14.12 14.93
C GLU A 236 12.52 -15.01 15.20
N ARG A 237 12.56 -15.81 16.26
CA ARG A 237 11.41 -16.62 16.69
C ARG A 237 10.27 -15.74 17.19
N GLU A 238 10.57 -14.77 18.07
CA GLU A 238 9.59 -13.82 18.59
C GLU A 238 8.92 -13.02 17.46
N THR A 239 9.73 -12.50 16.53
CA THR A 239 9.23 -11.77 15.35
C THR A 239 8.33 -12.65 14.47
N GLY A 240 8.76 -13.89 14.21
CA GLY A 240 7.94 -14.83 13.43
C GLY A 240 6.59 -15.13 14.09
N GLN A 241 6.60 -15.40 15.40
CA GLN A 241 5.36 -15.62 16.17
C GLN A 241 4.48 -14.39 16.18
N HIS A 242 5.06 -13.21 16.31
CA HIS A 242 4.34 -11.94 16.31
C HIS A 242 3.64 -11.69 14.96
N ILE A 243 4.35 -11.81 13.84
CA ILE A 243 3.78 -11.67 12.50
C ILE A 243 2.67 -12.72 12.28
N GLN A 244 2.90 -13.96 12.66
CA GLN A 244 1.89 -15.02 12.55
C GLN A 244 0.64 -14.73 13.38
N ALA A 245 0.79 -14.22 14.60
CA ALA A 245 -0.34 -13.84 15.45
C ALA A 245 -1.10 -12.63 14.91
N THR A 246 -0.40 -11.67 14.28
CA THR A 246 -0.98 -10.47 13.66
C THR A 246 -1.80 -10.82 12.41
N TYR A 247 -1.22 -11.56 11.48
CA TYR A 247 -1.82 -11.86 10.19
C TYR A 247 -2.69 -13.13 10.18
N ARG A 248 -2.53 -14.03 11.17
CA ARG A 248 -3.36 -15.23 11.33
C ARG A 248 -3.57 -16.03 10.03
N LYS A 249 -4.77 -15.91 9.40
CA LYS A 249 -5.13 -16.62 8.15
C LYS A 249 -4.38 -16.08 6.93
N ASP A 250 -4.00 -14.81 6.96
CA ASP A 250 -3.30 -14.13 5.86
C ASP A 250 -1.77 -14.21 6.04
N PHE A 251 -1.31 -14.98 7.05
CA PHE A 251 0.12 -15.21 7.26
C PHE A 251 0.71 -16.05 6.14
N ASP A 252 1.76 -15.52 5.51
CA ASP A 252 2.54 -16.19 4.48
C ASP A 252 4.00 -16.35 4.91
N SER A 253 4.42 -17.59 5.12
CA SER A 253 5.80 -17.92 5.51
C SER A 253 6.82 -17.61 4.43
N SER A 254 6.40 -17.60 3.15
CA SER A 254 7.27 -17.25 2.03
C SER A 254 7.63 -15.76 2.05
N LEU A 255 6.66 -14.89 2.33
CA LEU A 255 6.87 -13.45 2.51
C LEU A 255 7.79 -13.15 3.71
N LEU A 256 7.66 -13.92 4.80
CA LEU A 256 8.56 -13.77 5.94
C LEU A 256 10.01 -14.14 5.58
N THR A 257 10.19 -15.23 4.84
CA THR A 257 11.50 -15.65 4.36
C THR A 257 12.11 -14.61 3.41
N GLN A 258 11.30 -14.09 2.49
CA GLN A 258 11.68 -13.05 1.56
C GLN A 258 12.06 -11.76 2.31
N SER A 259 11.28 -11.34 3.31
CA SER A 259 11.54 -10.14 4.12
C SER A 259 12.89 -10.24 4.84
N ARG A 260 13.20 -11.41 5.41
CA ARG A 260 14.49 -11.66 6.05
C ARG A 260 15.67 -11.55 5.08
N LYS A 261 15.52 -12.12 3.89
CA LYS A 261 16.54 -12.07 2.83
C LYS A 261 16.76 -10.63 2.33
N GLU A 262 15.70 -9.90 2.07
CA GLU A 262 15.79 -8.52 1.57
C GLU A 262 16.38 -7.58 2.62
N VAL A 263 15.98 -7.71 3.90
CA VAL A 263 16.59 -6.94 5.00
C VAL A 263 18.08 -7.28 5.16
N ALA A 264 18.47 -8.54 5.00
CA ALA A 264 19.89 -8.91 5.03
C ALA A 264 20.67 -8.17 3.92
N GLY A 265 20.14 -8.14 2.68
CA GLY A 265 20.72 -7.37 1.57
C GLY A 265 20.83 -5.88 1.87
N LEU A 266 19.75 -5.26 2.38
CA LEU A 266 19.79 -3.84 2.77
C LEU A 266 20.86 -3.53 3.82
N LEU A 267 21.08 -4.44 4.77
CA LEU A 267 22.09 -4.26 5.81
C LEU A 267 23.53 -4.43 5.29
N GLU A 268 23.73 -5.22 4.23
CA GLU A 268 25.02 -5.34 3.53
C GLU A 268 25.34 -4.06 2.73
N GLU A 269 24.33 -3.38 2.18
CA GLU A 269 24.48 -2.12 1.44
C GLU A 269 24.77 -0.91 2.37
N VAL A 270 24.52 -1.02 3.67
CA VAL A 270 24.85 0.05 4.61
C VAL A 270 26.36 0.30 4.58
N ALA A 271 26.73 1.53 4.26
CA ALA A 271 28.13 1.95 4.16
C ALA A 271 28.93 1.54 5.41
N GLU A 272 30.14 1.04 5.20
CA GLU A 272 31.02 0.72 6.32
C GLU A 272 31.29 1.95 7.19
N PRO A 273 31.10 1.84 8.50
CA PRO A 273 31.32 2.97 9.38
C PRO A 273 32.81 3.31 9.44
N VAL A 274 33.13 4.58 9.34
CA VAL A 274 34.52 5.06 9.43
C VAL A 274 34.87 5.33 10.89
N SER A 275 35.89 4.65 11.42
CA SER A 275 36.39 4.85 12.78
C SER A 275 36.72 6.32 13.05
N ILE A 276 36.48 6.76 14.28
CA ILE A 276 36.87 8.13 14.73
C ILE A 276 38.36 8.32 14.56
N ARG A 277 39.19 7.28 14.84
CA ARG A 277 40.63 7.30 14.61
C ARG A 277 40.95 7.54 13.12
N GLU A 278 40.26 6.86 12.23
CA GLU A 278 40.44 7.02 10.77
C GLU A 278 40.01 8.42 10.30
N LYS A 279 38.89 8.96 10.82
CA LYS A 279 38.46 10.33 10.54
C LYS A 279 39.47 11.36 11.00
N LEU A 280 40.01 11.19 12.22
CA LEU A 280 41.07 12.06 12.75
C LEU A 280 42.34 11.95 11.92
N ARG A 281 42.76 10.76 11.54
CA ARG A 281 43.94 10.54 10.69
C ARG A 281 43.75 11.26 9.33
N ARG A 282 42.62 11.08 8.69
CA ARG A 282 42.29 11.76 7.40
C ARG A 282 42.24 13.29 7.54
N SER A 283 41.69 13.82 8.65
CA SER A 283 41.67 15.26 8.87
C SER A 283 43.07 15.85 9.13
N VAL A 284 43.93 15.13 9.84
CA VAL A 284 45.35 15.52 10.04
C VAL A 284 46.09 15.50 8.69
N GLU A 285 45.95 14.42 7.90
CA GLU A 285 46.57 14.31 6.58
C GLU A 285 46.08 15.42 5.62
N GLN A 286 44.82 15.81 5.72
CA GLN A 286 44.28 16.95 4.95
C GLN A 286 44.85 18.29 5.40
N ALA A 287 44.97 18.50 6.72
CA ALA A 287 45.57 19.69 7.28
C ALA A 287 47.04 19.84 6.89
N ASP A 288 47.80 18.74 6.94
CA ASP A 288 49.17 18.71 6.50
C ASP A 288 49.33 19.00 5.01
N LYS A 289 48.49 18.45 4.17
CA LYS A 289 48.47 18.76 2.72
C LYS A 289 48.14 20.25 2.45
N GLN A 290 47.22 20.82 3.21
CA GLN A 290 46.91 22.25 3.10
C GLN A 290 48.06 23.14 3.59
N CYS A 291 48.74 22.78 4.67
CA CYS A 291 49.93 23.49 5.13
C CYS A 291 51.08 23.43 4.10
N HIS A 292 51.30 22.27 3.46
CA HIS A 292 52.31 22.15 2.42
C HIS A 292 51.98 22.91 1.13
N THR A 293 50.70 22.96 0.74
CA THR A 293 50.28 23.79 -0.40
C THR A 293 50.41 25.30 -0.13
N ASN A 294 50.05 25.76 1.06
CA ASN A 294 50.21 27.16 1.46
C ASN A 294 51.68 27.61 1.57
N ARG A 295 52.59 26.76 2.09
CA ARG A 295 54.02 27.05 2.10
C ARG A 295 54.60 27.20 0.69
N ARG A 296 54.26 26.30 -0.25
CA ARG A 296 54.69 26.41 -1.66
C ARG A 296 54.09 27.64 -2.40
N ALA A 297 52.96 28.14 -1.95
CA ALA A 297 52.37 29.37 -2.51
C ALA A 297 52.97 30.66 -1.98
N GLN A 298 53.63 30.62 -0.78
CA GLN A 298 54.37 31.74 -0.20
C GLN A 298 55.82 31.81 -0.67
N GLU A 299 56.37 30.74 -1.21
CA GLU A 299 57.74 30.67 -1.77
C GLU A 299 57.83 30.98 -3.27
N ARG A 300 56.71 31.37 -3.90
CA ARG A 300 56.62 31.86 -5.28
C ARG A 300 56.24 33.32 -5.33
#